data_84d9fd9d9b8e7d1faadcbd3348490fcf
#
_entry.id   84d9fd9d9b8e7d1faadcbd3348490fcf
#
_cell.length_a   1.000
_cell.length_b   1.000
_cell.length_c   1.000
_cell.angle_alpha   90.00
_cell.angle_beta   90.00
_cell.angle_gamma   90.00
#
_symmetry.space_group_name_H-M   'P 1'
#
loop_
_entity.id
_entity.type
_entity.pdbx_description
1 polymer ?
#
loop_
_entity_poly.entity_id
_entity_poly.type
_entity_poly.pdbx_seq_one_letter_code
_entity_poly.pdbx_strand_id
1 'polypeptide(L)'
;MMTIISLLLLASLLPHLTFTAHVNVGIVNGREAKPHSRPYMVSIQWNGTHICSGFLISDEAVLTAAHCWNRNQTLTVVVGAHDLRESKNSDHIGVKCYIQHPSYNVHFHFNDIMLLKLQEKVKINNYVKWIPLPKNEEDVDANTLCSVAGWGQLKTEGPMSDRLMEANVHIMNRSECHERWGRTFSEKQMMCTYGHGGSCRFDSGGPLVCNDTAIGVTAFGDNLHCNSPEKPNVYIKISPYIPWIKRTFRNVK
;
A
#
# COMPACT_ATOMS: atom_id res chain seq x y z
N MET A 1 -67.31 1.90 22.51
CA MET A 1 -66.75 2.15 21.14
C MET A 1 -65.58 3.16 21.20
N MET A 2 -64.60 2.92 22.06
CA MET A 2 -63.44 3.82 22.27
C MET A 2 -62.18 3.03 22.62
N THR A 3 -61.84 1.98 21.89
CA THR A 3 -60.61 1.18 22.16
C THR A 3 -59.84 0.74 20.92
N ILE A 4 -60.21 1.17 19.71
CA ILE A 4 -59.53 0.75 18.49
C ILE A 4 -58.68 1.88 17.88
N ILE A 5 -58.87 3.14 18.25
CA ILE A 5 -58.14 4.29 17.69
C ILE A 5 -56.78 4.52 18.40
N SER A 6 -56.57 3.96 19.60
CA SER A 6 -55.34 4.20 20.37
C SER A 6 -54.18 3.30 20.01
N LEU A 7 -54.37 2.22 19.20
CA LEU A 7 -53.34 1.28 18.81
C LEU A 7 -52.65 1.63 17.46
N LEU A 8 -53.22 2.54 16.69
CA LEU A 8 -52.67 2.92 15.38
C LEU A 8 -51.72 4.12 15.43
N LEU A 9 -51.60 4.80 16.56
CA LEU A 9 -50.68 5.95 16.72
C LEU A 9 -49.35 5.61 17.38
N LEU A 10 -49.10 4.37 17.82
CA LEU A 10 -47.83 3.92 18.40
C LEU A 10 -46.89 3.28 17.40
N ALA A 11 -47.33 3.06 16.15
CA ALA A 11 -46.51 2.44 15.13
C ALA A 11 -45.62 3.42 14.30
N SER A 12 -45.77 4.73 14.52
CA SER A 12 -45.08 5.77 13.75
C SER A 12 -43.84 6.39 14.43
N LEU A 13 -43.42 5.86 15.58
CA LEU A 13 -42.25 6.35 16.36
C LEU A 13 -41.14 5.31 16.49
N LEU A 14 -41.08 4.33 15.59
CA LEU A 14 -39.83 3.57 15.43
C LEU A 14 -38.86 4.49 14.72
N PRO A 15 -37.73 4.90 15.38
CA PRO A 15 -36.67 5.54 14.67
C PRO A 15 -36.25 4.56 13.61
N HIS A 16 -36.24 4.98 12.33
CA HIS A 16 -35.52 4.29 11.30
C HIS A 16 -34.05 4.28 11.71
N LEU A 17 -33.65 3.27 12.47
CA LEU A 17 -32.27 2.86 12.58
C LEU A 17 -31.87 2.41 11.16
N THR A 18 -31.51 3.38 10.32
CA THR A 18 -30.67 3.11 9.18
C THR A 18 -29.36 2.62 9.75
N PHE A 19 -29.23 1.29 9.91
CA PHE A 19 -27.94 0.67 9.93
C PHE A 19 -27.31 1.02 8.58
N THR A 20 -26.54 2.10 8.54
CA THR A 20 -25.50 2.23 7.54
C THR A 20 -24.58 1.06 7.83
N ALA A 21 -24.80 -0.06 7.14
CA ALA A 21 -23.80 -1.07 7.01
C ALA A 21 -22.58 -0.32 6.45
N HIS A 22 -21.61 -0.02 7.29
CA HIS A 22 -20.26 0.30 6.83
C HIS A 22 -19.81 -0.95 6.10
N VAL A 23 -20.04 -0.94 4.79
CA VAL A 23 -19.41 -1.90 3.89
C VAL A 23 -17.94 -1.58 4.02
N ASN A 24 -17.22 -2.39 4.79
CA ASN A 24 -15.76 -2.35 4.86
C ASN A 24 -15.23 -2.74 3.48
N VAL A 25 -14.90 -1.75 2.69
CA VAL A 25 -14.48 -1.90 1.30
C VAL A 25 -13.09 -1.29 1.18
N GLY A 26 -12.15 -2.15 0.84
CA GLY A 26 -10.84 -1.73 0.38
C GLY A 26 -9.69 -1.95 1.33
N ILE A 27 -8.45 -2.14 0.79
CA ILE A 27 -7.38 -2.74 1.58
C ILE A 27 -8.07 -3.58 2.63
N VAL A 28 -7.96 -4.85 2.70
CA VAL A 28 -8.89 -5.71 3.46
C VAL A 28 -9.27 -5.06 4.79
N ASN A 29 -10.56 -4.87 5.05
CA ASN A 29 -11.10 -4.20 6.23
C ASN A 29 -10.59 -2.74 6.44
N GLY A 30 -10.18 -2.08 5.37
CA GLY A 30 -9.80 -0.68 5.36
C GLY A 30 -10.99 0.28 5.21
N ARG A 31 -10.68 1.50 4.90
CA ARG A 31 -11.63 2.56 4.55
C ARG A 31 -11.11 3.33 3.33
N GLU A 32 -11.97 4.03 2.64
CA GLU A 32 -11.54 4.98 1.62
C GLU A 32 -10.65 6.06 2.26
N ALA A 33 -9.47 6.27 1.69
CA ALA A 33 -8.59 7.35 2.13
C ALA A 33 -9.26 8.70 1.81
N LYS A 34 -9.05 9.68 2.67
CA LYS A 34 -9.48 11.04 2.31
C LYS A 34 -8.80 11.44 0.99
N PRO A 35 -9.54 11.96 -0.02
CA PRO A 35 -8.95 12.36 -1.28
C PRO A 35 -7.69 13.21 -1.10
N HIS A 36 -6.62 12.80 -1.79
CA HIS A 36 -5.29 13.45 -1.77
C HIS A 36 -4.61 13.56 -0.40
N SER A 37 -5.06 12.82 0.63
CA SER A 37 -4.39 12.76 1.93
C SER A 37 -3.04 12.04 1.89
N ARG A 38 -2.78 11.28 0.82
CA ARG A 38 -1.54 10.51 0.60
C ARG A 38 -0.91 10.89 -0.74
N PRO A 39 -0.38 12.12 -0.87
CA PRO A 39 0.05 12.69 -2.15
C PRO A 39 1.29 12.01 -2.74
N TYR A 40 1.93 11.10 -2.01
CA TYR A 40 3.07 10.31 -2.44
C TYR A 40 2.68 9.00 -3.13
N MET A 41 1.42 8.57 -3.01
CA MET A 41 0.96 7.31 -3.60
C MET A 41 0.96 7.37 -5.12
N VAL A 42 1.43 6.28 -5.74
CA VAL A 42 1.37 6.12 -7.18
C VAL A 42 0.78 4.76 -7.55
N SER A 43 0.01 4.74 -8.63
CA SER A 43 -0.44 3.51 -9.28
C SER A 43 0.56 3.13 -10.37
N ILE A 44 1.11 1.92 -10.30
CA ILE A 44 1.96 1.37 -11.34
C ILE A 44 1.07 0.55 -12.27
N GLN A 45 1.08 0.90 -13.55
CA GLN A 45 0.18 0.33 -14.54
C GLN A 45 0.94 -0.33 -15.69
N TRP A 46 0.36 -1.41 -16.19
CA TRP A 46 0.73 -2.06 -17.43
C TRP A 46 -0.46 -2.06 -18.39
N ASN A 47 -0.26 -1.51 -19.60
CA ASN A 47 -1.34 -1.33 -20.59
C ASN A 47 -2.60 -0.64 -20.02
N GLY A 48 -2.40 0.38 -19.17
CA GLY A 48 -3.47 1.15 -18.54
C GLY A 48 -4.17 0.45 -17.36
N THR A 49 -3.74 -0.75 -16.98
CA THR A 49 -4.31 -1.52 -15.87
C THR A 49 -3.38 -1.43 -14.64
N HIS A 50 -3.93 -1.11 -13.49
CA HIS A 50 -3.21 -1.15 -12.22
C HIS A 50 -2.71 -2.56 -11.91
N ILE A 51 -1.43 -2.70 -11.60
CA ILE A 51 -0.80 -3.98 -11.26
C ILE A 51 -0.09 -3.96 -9.91
N CYS A 52 0.37 -2.80 -9.48
CA CYS A 52 1.09 -2.58 -8.23
C CYS A 52 0.93 -1.14 -7.77
N SER A 53 1.16 -0.92 -6.52
CA SER A 53 1.36 0.40 -5.93
C SER A 53 2.84 0.77 -5.88
N GLY A 54 3.11 2.03 -5.63
CA GLY A 54 4.44 2.57 -5.34
C GLY A 54 4.29 3.90 -4.62
N PHE A 55 5.39 4.58 -4.40
CA PHE A 55 5.37 5.91 -3.79
C PHE A 55 6.55 6.77 -4.24
N LEU A 56 6.29 8.05 -4.38
CA LEU A 56 7.30 9.05 -4.73
C LEU A 56 8.28 9.24 -3.58
N ILE A 57 9.56 9.22 -3.89
CA ILE A 57 10.66 9.53 -2.97
C ILE A 57 11.46 10.77 -3.42
N SER A 58 11.20 11.24 -4.63
CA SER A 58 11.63 12.52 -5.20
C SER A 58 10.70 12.94 -6.34
N ASP A 59 11.00 14.06 -7.00
CA ASP A 59 10.27 14.54 -8.19
C ASP A 59 10.47 13.67 -9.44
N GLU A 60 11.40 12.72 -9.44
CA GLU A 60 11.71 11.88 -10.61
C GLU A 60 11.83 10.39 -10.28
N ALA A 61 11.52 9.98 -9.03
CA ALA A 61 11.73 8.60 -8.62
C ALA A 61 10.63 8.03 -7.74
N VAL A 62 10.29 6.79 -8.05
CA VAL A 62 9.33 5.97 -7.33
C VAL A 62 10.06 4.77 -6.72
N LEU A 63 9.74 4.46 -5.46
CA LEU A 63 10.12 3.23 -4.79
C LEU A 63 8.93 2.26 -4.84
N THR A 64 9.22 0.99 -5.14
CA THR A 64 8.23 -0.09 -5.25
C THR A 64 8.87 -1.45 -5.02
N ALA A 65 8.11 -2.54 -5.12
CA ALA A 65 8.63 -3.90 -5.05
C ALA A 65 9.25 -4.36 -6.38
N ALA A 66 10.31 -5.16 -6.31
CA ALA A 66 11.00 -5.65 -7.50
C ALA A 66 10.14 -6.63 -8.31
N HIS A 67 9.28 -7.42 -7.65
CA HIS A 67 8.38 -8.36 -8.34
C HIS A 67 7.26 -7.67 -9.15
N CYS A 68 7.06 -6.36 -8.97
CA CYS A 68 6.09 -5.58 -9.73
C CYS A 68 6.49 -5.38 -11.20
N TRP A 69 7.70 -5.76 -11.58
CA TRP A 69 8.15 -5.63 -12.95
C TRP A 69 8.65 -6.95 -13.55
N ASN A 70 8.03 -7.34 -14.65
CA ASN A 70 8.54 -8.35 -15.55
C ASN A 70 9.28 -7.62 -16.69
N ARG A 71 10.52 -8.02 -16.97
CA ARG A 71 11.43 -7.37 -17.94
C ARG A 71 10.84 -7.12 -19.34
N ASN A 72 9.76 -7.79 -19.68
CA ASN A 72 9.06 -7.64 -20.96
C ASN A 72 7.93 -6.60 -20.93
N GLN A 73 7.75 -5.89 -19.79
CA GLN A 73 6.67 -4.92 -19.62
C GLN A 73 7.21 -3.49 -19.62
N THR A 74 6.53 -2.61 -20.35
CA THR A 74 6.69 -1.15 -20.22
C THR A 74 5.63 -0.66 -19.26
N LEU A 75 6.06 -0.08 -18.14
CA LEU A 75 5.17 0.41 -17.09
C LEU A 75 4.92 1.91 -17.23
N THR A 76 3.74 2.32 -16.80
CA THR A 76 3.35 3.72 -16.61
C THR A 76 3.11 3.96 -15.11
N VAL A 77 3.53 5.10 -14.61
CA VAL A 77 3.28 5.58 -13.24
C VAL A 77 2.21 6.65 -13.29
N VAL A 78 1.17 6.49 -12.49
CA VAL A 78 0.07 7.47 -12.35
C VAL A 78 0.20 8.14 -11.01
N VAL A 79 0.35 9.46 -10.99
CA VAL A 79 0.50 10.30 -9.79
C VAL A 79 -0.70 11.21 -9.58
N GLY A 80 -0.98 11.57 -8.32
CA GLY A 80 -2.08 12.47 -7.97
C GLY A 80 -3.48 11.86 -8.05
N ALA A 81 -3.60 10.58 -8.41
CA ALA A 81 -4.90 9.90 -8.50
C ALA A 81 -5.48 9.59 -7.10
N HIS A 82 -6.80 9.73 -6.98
CA HIS A 82 -7.59 9.15 -5.91
C HIS A 82 -8.49 8.03 -6.46
N ASP A 83 -9.24 8.33 -7.51
CA ASP A 83 -10.05 7.37 -8.26
C ASP A 83 -9.38 7.08 -9.61
N LEU A 84 -8.98 5.83 -9.85
CA LEU A 84 -8.25 5.43 -11.07
C LEU A 84 -9.13 5.50 -12.34
N ARG A 85 -10.46 5.57 -12.21
CA ARG A 85 -11.37 5.77 -13.33
C ARG A 85 -11.37 7.21 -13.84
N GLU A 86 -11.06 8.16 -12.94
CA GLU A 86 -11.03 9.60 -13.21
C GLU A 86 -9.63 10.10 -13.60
N SER A 87 -8.81 9.23 -14.17
CA SER A 87 -7.39 9.48 -14.46
C SER A 87 -7.11 10.63 -15.43
N LYS A 88 -8.14 11.28 -15.99
CA LYS A 88 -7.99 12.49 -16.83
C LYS A 88 -7.35 13.66 -16.09
N ASN A 89 -7.43 13.68 -14.75
CA ASN A 89 -6.88 14.73 -13.88
C ASN A 89 -5.56 14.31 -13.20
N SER A 90 -5.06 13.10 -13.49
CA SER A 90 -3.80 12.59 -12.96
C SER A 90 -2.74 12.52 -14.05
N ASP A 91 -1.48 12.73 -13.68
CA ASP A 91 -0.38 12.67 -14.62
C ASP A 91 0.06 11.22 -14.83
N HIS A 92 0.10 10.79 -16.11
CA HIS A 92 0.60 9.50 -16.54
C HIS A 92 2.02 9.65 -17.07
N ILE A 93 2.98 9.08 -16.37
CA ILE A 93 4.40 9.29 -16.65
C ILE A 93 5.05 7.94 -16.97
N GLY A 94 5.78 7.88 -18.07
CA GLY A 94 6.54 6.70 -18.47
C GLY A 94 7.74 6.47 -17.55
N VAL A 95 8.21 5.22 -17.50
CA VAL A 95 9.40 4.84 -16.75
C VAL A 95 10.61 4.82 -17.69
N LYS A 96 11.68 5.57 -17.34
CA LYS A 96 12.94 5.63 -18.07
C LYS A 96 13.87 4.47 -17.71
N CYS A 97 13.99 4.17 -16.40
CA CYS A 97 14.85 3.11 -15.92
C CYS A 97 14.16 2.29 -14.83
N TYR A 98 14.32 0.98 -14.92
CA TYR A 98 13.85 -0.02 -13.97
C TYR A 98 15.06 -0.57 -13.23
N ILE A 99 15.21 -0.30 -11.95
CA ILE A 99 16.42 -0.64 -11.19
C ILE A 99 16.02 -1.54 -10.02
N GLN A 100 15.91 -2.83 -10.29
CA GLN A 100 15.75 -3.85 -9.25
C GLN A 100 17.02 -3.93 -8.40
N HIS A 101 16.87 -4.22 -7.11
CA HIS A 101 18.03 -4.49 -6.27
C HIS A 101 18.86 -5.65 -6.88
N PRO A 102 20.20 -5.54 -6.99
CA PRO A 102 21.00 -6.54 -7.70
C PRO A 102 20.95 -7.95 -7.09
N SER A 103 20.63 -8.03 -5.80
CA SER A 103 20.46 -9.30 -5.08
C SER A 103 18.98 -9.71 -4.91
N TYR A 104 18.08 -9.15 -5.72
CA TYR A 104 16.67 -9.57 -5.69
C TYR A 104 16.53 -11.06 -6.00
N ASN A 105 15.82 -11.78 -5.15
CA ASN A 105 15.54 -13.21 -5.32
C ASN A 105 14.04 -13.44 -5.48
N VAL A 106 13.62 -13.83 -6.69
CA VAL A 106 12.20 -14.01 -7.03
C VAL A 106 11.52 -15.16 -6.26
N HIS A 107 12.28 -16.18 -5.85
CA HIS A 107 11.70 -17.36 -5.18
C HIS A 107 11.41 -17.12 -3.69
N PHE A 108 12.23 -16.28 -3.05
CA PHE A 108 12.12 -16.02 -1.62
C PHE A 108 11.72 -14.58 -1.29
N HIS A 109 11.51 -13.75 -2.31
CA HIS A 109 11.27 -12.31 -2.16
C HIS A 109 12.33 -11.56 -1.33
N PHE A 110 13.56 -12.10 -1.23
CA PHE A 110 14.65 -11.37 -0.59
C PHE A 110 15.09 -10.20 -1.47
N ASN A 111 15.34 -9.06 -0.84
CA ASN A 111 15.68 -7.81 -1.52
C ASN A 111 14.60 -7.39 -2.56
N ASP A 112 13.35 -7.62 -2.26
CA ASP A 112 12.22 -7.31 -3.15
C ASP A 112 11.92 -5.80 -3.15
N ILE A 113 12.86 -5.04 -3.67
CA ILE A 113 12.81 -3.58 -3.74
C ILE A 113 13.36 -3.09 -5.08
N MET A 114 12.73 -2.08 -5.66
CA MET A 114 13.06 -1.53 -6.97
C MET A 114 12.85 -0.02 -6.99
N LEU A 115 13.74 0.67 -7.70
CA LEU A 115 13.59 2.07 -8.06
C LEU A 115 13.12 2.19 -9.53
N LEU A 116 12.12 3.01 -9.73
CA LEU A 116 11.71 3.47 -11.06
C LEU A 116 12.17 4.92 -11.23
N LYS A 117 13.00 5.18 -12.24
CA LYS A 117 13.28 6.54 -12.68
C LYS A 117 12.25 6.94 -13.71
N LEU A 118 11.57 8.04 -13.48
CA LEU A 118 10.56 8.58 -14.38
C LEU A 118 11.21 9.20 -15.63
N GLN A 119 10.49 9.23 -16.75
CA GLN A 119 10.93 9.87 -17.99
C GLN A 119 11.00 11.38 -17.86
N GLU A 120 10.11 11.95 -17.05
CA GLU A 120 10.04 13.38 -16.75
C GLU A 120 9.77 13.61 -15.26
N LYS A 121 10.07 14.80 -14.78
CA LYS A 121 9.83 15.18 -13.39
C LYS A 121 8.35 15.46 -13.17
N VAL A 122 7.82 14.92 -12.05
CA VAL A 122 6.45 15.25 -11.62
C VAL A 122 6.36 16.68 -11.14
N LYS A 123 5.23 17.33 -11.43
CA LYS A 123 4.93 18.66 -10.89
C LYS A 123 4.47 18.53 -9.44
N ILE A 124 5.29 18.97 -8.52
CA ILE A 124 4.97 18.96 -7.10
C ILE A 124 3.90 20.02 -6.80
N ASN A 125 2.82 19.61 -6.13
CA ASN A 125 1.69 20.44 -5.76
C ASN A 125 0.99 19.87 -4.51
N ASN A 126 -0.21 20.29 -4.19
CA ASN A 126 -0.94 19.79 -3.01
C ASN A 126 -1.36 18.32 -3.13
N TYR A 127 -1.43 17.77 -4.34
CA TYR A 127 -1.89 16.40 -4.65
C TYR A 127 -0.75 15.44 -5.02
N VAL A 128 0.46 15.99 -5.26
CA VAL A 128 1.66 15.22 -5.65
C VAL A 128 2.84 15.68 -4.82
N LYS A 129 3.32 14.84 -3.91
CA LYS A 129 4.49 15.10 -3.03
C LYS A 129 5.24 13.80 -2.83
N TRP A 130 6.52 13.87 -2.53
CA TRP A 130 7.26 12.68 -2.06
C TRP A 130 7.11 12.50 -0.55
N ILE A 131 7.40 11.27 -0.08
CA ILE A 131 7.42 10.92 1.33
C ILE A 131 8.86 10.77 1.84
N PRO A 132 9.17 11.21 3.07
CA PRO A 132 10.45 10.96 3.69
C PRO A 132 10.76 9.47 3.84
N LEU A 133 12.04 9.10 3.72
CA LEU A 133 12.58 7.79 4.03
C LEU A 133 13.31 7.83 5.39
N PRO A 134 13.57 6.68 6.03
CA PRO A 134 14.32 6.61 7.28
C PRO A 134 15.70 7.28 7.14
N LYS A 135 16.12 8.00 8.17
CA LYS A 135 17.43 8.69 8.19
C LYS A 135 18.57 7.76 8.57
N ASN A 136 18.29 6.80 9.42
CA ASN A 136 19.20 5.83 10.03
C ASN A 136 18.64 4.40 9.89
N GLU A 137 19.45 3.41 10.28
CA GLU A 137 19.11 1.98 10.21
C GLU A 137 18.33 1.50 11.44
N GLU A 138 17.80 2.41 12.26
CA GLU A 138 17.01 2.03 13.43
C GLU A 138 15.73 1.30 13.01
N ASP A 139 15.49 0.19 13.69
CA ASP A 139 14.24 -0.54 13.55
C ASP A 139 13.11 0.23 14.25
N VAL A 140 11.90 0.06 13.74
CA VAL A 140 10.68 0.58 14.37
C VAL A 140 10.22 -0.43 15.41
N ASP A 141 9.87 0.06 16.60
CA ASP A 141 9.42 -0.76 17.71
C ASP A 141 8.16 -1.56 17.39
N ALA A 142 8.07 -2.76 17.97
CA ALA A 142 6.85 -3.54 17.93
C ALA A 142 5.67 -2.75 18.53
N ASN A 143 4.47 -3.00 18.04
CA ASN A 143 3.23 -2.31 18.38
C ASN A 143 3.14 -0.84 17.92
N THR A 144 4.15 -0.32 17.22
CA THR A 144 4.05 1.01 16.61
C THR A 144 2.89 1.03 15.62
N LEU A 145 2.03 2.05 15.75
CA LEU A 145 0.93 2.29 14.84
C LEU A 145 1.44 2.85 13.53
N CYS A 146 1.09 2.18 12.45
CA CYS A 146 1.44 2.54 11.08
C CYS A 146 0.19 2.49 10.20
N SER A 147 0.35 2.81 8.94
CA SER A 147 -0.72 2.72 7.96
C SER A 147 -0.22 2.20 6.63
N VAL A 148 -1.13 1.54 5.91
CA VAL A 148 -0.95 1.10 4.54
C VAL A 148 -2.02 1.70 3.65
N ALA A 149 -1.72 1.87 2.36
CA ALA A 149 -2.67 2.36 1.39
C ALA A 149 -2.44 1.74 0.01
N GLY A 150 -3.50 1.64 -0.80
CA GLY A 150 -3.42 1.12 -2.16
C GLY A 150 -4.77 0.98 -2.85
N TRP A 151 -4.72 0.51 -4.10
CA TRP A 151 -5.88 0.22 -4.95
C TRP A 151 -6.06 -1.29 -5.18
N GLY A 152 -5.45 -2.11 -4.32
CA GLY A 152 -5.51 -3.56 -4.42
C GLY A 152 -6.89 -4.15 -4.13
N GLN A 153 -6.91 -5.47 -3.97
CA GLN A 153 -8.15 -6.20 -3.70
C GLN A 153 -8.75 -5.83 -2.34
N LEU A 154 -10.07 -5.67 -2.33
CA LEU A 154 -10.91 -5.31 -1.19
C LEU A 154 -11.10 -6.47 -0.20
N LYS A 155 -10.92 -7.67 -0.68
CA LYS A 155 -10.93 -8.95 0.05
C LYS A 155 -10.22 -10.01 -0.79
N THR A 156 -9.88 -11.12 -0.17
CA THR A 156 -9.33 -12.30 -0.86
C THR A 156 -10.21 -12.67 -2.05
N GLU A 157 -9.61 -12.80 -3.24
CA GLU A 157 -10.28 -13.10 -4.51
C GLU A 157 -11.41 -12.11 -4.87
N GLY A 158 -11.43 -10.94 -4.23
CA GLY A 158 -12.40 -9.89 -4.52
C GLY A 158 -11.95 -8.94 -5.63
N PRO A 159 -12.79 -7.95 -5.97
CA PRO A 159 -12.43 -6.91 -6.92
C PRO A 159 -11.32 -6.00 -6.36
N MET A 160 -10.56 -5.37 -7.23
CA MET A 160 -9.70 -4.24 -6.88
C MET A 160 -10.54 -3.01 -6.58
N SER A 161 -9.96 -2.07 -5.83
CA SER A 161 -10.57 -0.78 -5.61
C SER A 161 -10.20 0.21 -6.72
N ASP A 162 -11.19 0.89 -7.25
CA ASP A 162 -10.93 2.04 -8.12
C ASP A 162 -10.43 3.25 -7.31
N ARG A 163 -10.80 3.35 -6.04
CA ARG A 163 -10.44 4.44 -5.14
C ARG A 163 -9.32 4.05 -4.20
N LEU A 164 -8.47 5.02 -3.83
CA LEU A 164 -7.41 4.79 -2.87
C LEU A 164 -7.98 4.44 -1.50
N MET A 165 -7.57 3.30 -0.98
CA MET A 165 -7.98 2.78 0.32
C MET A 165 -6.83 2.83 1.31
N GLU A 166 -7.16 2.81 2.61
CA GLU A 166 -6.17 2.82 3.69
C GLU A 166 -6.61 1.98 4.89
N ALA A 167 -5.65 1.43 5.62
CA ALA A 167 -5.87 0.80 6.92
C ALA A 167 -4.74 1.12 7.91
N ASN A 168 -5.10 1.13 9.17
CA ASN A 168 -4.14 1.16 10.27
C ASN A 168 -3.68 -0.27 10.58
N VAL A 169 -2.37 -0.42 10.81
CA VAL A 169 -1.72 -1.67 11.16
C VAL A 169 -0.68 -1.40 12.25
N HIS A 170 -0.26 -2.43 12.97
CA HIS A 170 0.79 -2.33 13.98
C HIS A 170 1.98 -3.19 13.57
N ILE A 171 3.17 -2.73 13.90
CA ILE A 171 4.40 -3.51 13.71
C ILE A 171 4.34 -4.76 14.60
N MET A 172 4.52 -5.93 14.00
CA MET A 172 4.59 -7.20 14.72
C MET A 172 5.97 -7.41 15.34
N ASN A 173 6.02 -8.12 16.46
CA ASN A 173 7.29 -8.54 17.03
C ASN A 173 8.06 -9.41 16.01
N ARG A 174 9.37 -9.19 15.92
CA ARG A 174 10.24 -9.83 14.93
C ARG A 174 10.29 -11.36 15.10
N SER A 175 10.41 -11.85 16.35
CA SER A 175 10.40 -13.28 16.62
C SER A 175 9.08 -13.93 16.24
N GLU A 176 7.96 -13.30 16.52
CA GLU A 176 6.63 -13.78 16.12
C GLU A 176 6.48 -13.85 14.61
N CYS A 177 6.94 -12.84 13.88
CA CYS A 177 6.94 -12.87 12.42
C CYS A 177 7.81 -14.01 11.87
N HIS A 178 8.99 -14.24 12.49
CA HIS A 178 9.87 -15.35 12.13
C HIS A 178 9.21 -16.73 12.38
N GLU A 179 8.57 -16.92 13.51
CA GLU A 179 7.85 -18.16 13.84
C GLU A 179 6.76 -18.48 12.79
N ARG A 180 6.04 -17.45 12.32
CA ARG A 180 4.96 -17.62 11.35
C ARG A 180 5.44 -17.91 9.93
N TRP A 181 6.56 -17.32 9.51
CA TRP A 181 7.07 -17.42 8.13
C TRP A 181 8.27 -18.34 7.97
N GLY A 182 8.99 -18.67 9.05
CA GLY A 182 10.16 -19.53 9.04
C GLY A 182 11.24 -19.04 8.10
N ARG A 183 11.74 -19.93 7.25
CA ARG A 183 12.88 -19.66 6.35
C ARG A 183 12.61 -18.62 5.24
N THR A 184 11.35 -18.28 4.99
CA THR A 184 10.99 -17.26 3.99
C THR A 184 11.05 -15.84 4.54
N PHE A 185 11.26 -15.68 5.84
CA PHE A 185 11.40 -14.38 6.50
C PHE A 185 12.86 -14.07 6.83
N SER A 186 13.29 -12.88 6.48
CA SER A 186 14.61 -12.35 6.83
C SER A 186 14.47 -11.19 7.82
N GLU A 187 14.87 -11.40 9.07
CA GLU A 187 14.81 -10.38 10.11
C GLU A 187 15.56 -9.10 9.77
N LYS A 188 16.63 -9.21 8.98
CA LYS A 188 17.44 -8.07 8.54
C LYS A 188 16.74 -7.21 7.49
N GLN A 189 15.91 -7.84 6.64
CA GLN A 189 15.36 -7.21 5.44
C GLN A 189 13.85 -6.98 5.51
N MET A 190 13.15 -7.66 6.44
CA MET A 190 11.71 -7.74 6.44
C MET A 190 11.12 -7.37 7.81
N MET A 191 9.86 -6.96 7.78
CA MET A 191 9.02 -6.76 8.94
C MET A 191 7.61 -7.22 8.62
N CYS A 192 6.87 -7.61 9.66
CA CYS A 192 5.46 -7.96 9.56
C CYS A 192 4.58 -6.92 10.24
N THR A 193 3.32 -6.90 9.84
CA THR A 193 2.30 -6.13 10.54
C THR A 193 1.12 -7.01 10.94
N TYR A 194 0.39 -6.56 11.93
CA TYR A 194 -0.89 -7.12 12.33
C TYR A 194 -1.92 -6.01 12.49
N GLY A 195 -3.20 -6.36 12.42
CA GLY A 195 -4.28 -5.40 12.57
C GLY A 195 -5.59 -5.97 12.05
N HIS A 196 -6.65 -5.18 12.19
CA HIS A 196 -7.96 -5.56 11.65
C HIS A 196 -7.95 -5.52 10.12
N GLY A 197 -7.25 -4.56 9.53
CA GLY A 197 -7.06 -4.42 8.09
C GLY A 197 -5.61 -4.73 7.65
N GLY A 198 -5.38 -4.79 6.35
CA GLY A 198 -4.05 -5.05 5.78
C GLY A 198 -4.02 -5.05 4.27
N SER A 199 -2.82 -5.18 3.71
CA SER A 199 -2.58 -5.22 2.27
C SER A 199 -3.07 -6.53 1.65
N CYS A 200 -3.46 -6.47 0.39
CA CYS A 200 -3.89 -7.63 -0.40
C CYS A 200 -3.21 -7.61 -1.77
N ARG A 201 -3.64 -8.48 -2.69
CA ARG A 201 -3.11 -8.51 -4.06
C ARG A 201 -3.27 -7.14 -4.73
N PHE A 202 -2.28 -6.73 -5.49
CA PHE A 202 -2.14 -5.44 -6.17
C PHE A 202 -1.80 -4.23 -5.28
N ASP A 203 -1.72 -4.41 -3.93
CA ASP A 203 -1.14 -3.39 -3.04
C ASP A 203 0.40 -3.47 -2.99
N SER A 204 0.99 -4.52 -3.58
CA SER A 204 2.43 -4.73 -3.68
C SER A 204 3.18 -3.47 -4.09
N GLY A 205 4.31 -3.20 -3.45
CA GLY A 205 5.12 -2.01 -3.73
C GLY A 205 4.65 -0.74 -3.03
N GLY A 206 3.44 -0.72 -2.45
CA GLY A 206 2.94 0.40 -1.66
C GLY A 206 3.72 0.60 -0.35
N PRO A 207 3.69 1.79 0.25
CA PRO A 207 4.46 2.09 1.46
C PRO A 207 3.75 1.59 2.72
N LEU A 208 4.55 1.10 3.67
CA LEU A 208 4.20 1.03 5.08
C LEU A 208 4.68 2.33 5.73
N VAL A 209 3.74 3.13 6.24
CA VAL A 209 4.01 4.48 6.75
C VAL A 209 3.80 4.53 8.26
N CYS A 210 4.83 4.97 8.98
CA CYS A 210 4.79 5.24 10.41
C CYS A 210 5.35 6.65 10.65
N ASN A 211 4.64 7.48 11.43
CA ASN A 211 5.06 8.85 11.73
C ASN A 211 5.50 9.63 10.47
N ASP A 212 4.64 9.64 9.45
CA ASP A 212 4.85 10.34 8.16
C ASP A 212 6.13 9.92 7.39
N THR A 213 6.70 8.76 7.72
CA THR A 213 7.89 8.21 7.09
C THR A 213 7.57 6.85 6.47
N ALA A 214 7.96 6.62 5.22
CA ALA A 214 7.85 5.32 4.58
C ALA A 214 8.97 4.42 5.10
N ILE A 215 8.63 3.45 5.95
CA ILE A 215 9.60 2.54 6.58
C ILE A 215 9.69 1.18 5.91
N GLY A 216 8.68 0.82 5.12
CA GLY A 216 8.61 -0.47 4.44
C GLY A 216 7.94 -0.39 3.07
N VAL A 217 8.19 -1.41 2.25
CA VAL A 217 7.59 -1.65 0.93
C VAL A 217 6.76 -2.92 1.01
N THR A 218 5.49 -2.88 0.67
CA THR A 218 4.59 -4.05 0.66
C THR A 218 5.13 -5.12 -0.27
N ALA A 219 5.40 -6.31 0.26
CA ALA A 219 6.02 -7.39 -0.50
C ALA A 219 5.08 -8.58 -0.72
N PHE A 220 4.68 -9.26 0.33
CA PHE A 220 3.83 -10.45 0.22
C PHE A 220 3.02 -10.69 1.50
N GLY A 221 2.06 -11.59 1.41
CA GLY A 221 1.24 -12.08 2.50
C GLY A 221 0.76 -13.50 2.20
N ASP A 222 -0.25 -13.97 2.89
CA ASP A 222 -0.89 -15.24 2.58
C ASP A 222 -1.56 -15.17 1.20
N ASN A 223 -1.22 -16.12 0.34
CA ASN A 223 -1.81 -16.20 -1.00
C ASN A 223 -3.28 -16.60 -1.00
N LEU A 224 -3.74 -17.26 0.06
CA LEU A 224 -5.10 -17.78 0.20
C LEU A 224 -6.01 -16.83 0.99
N HIS A 225 -5.45 -16.06 1.92
CA HIS A 225 -6.21 -15.17 2.80
C HIS A 225 -5.45 -13.86 3.02
N CYS A 226 -5.85 -12.80 2.33
CA CYS A 226 -5.30 -11.48 2.61
C CYS A 226 -5.56 -11.10 4.07
N ASN A 227 -4.57 -10.52 4.73
CA ASN A 227 -4.61 -10.16 6.15
C ASN A 227 -4.85 -11.36 7.09
N SER A 228 -4.23 -12.51 6.77
CA SER A 228 -4.25 -13.71 7.61
C SER A 228 -3.54 -13.45 8.94
N PRO A 229 -4.15 -13.78 10.10
CA PRO A 229 -3.47 -13.69 11.38
C PRO A 229 -2.35 -14.73 11.52
N GLU A 230 -2.43 -15.85 10.79
CA GLU A 230 -1.41 -16.91 10.81
C GLU A 230 -0.23 -16.61 9.90
N LYS A 231 -0.48 -15.92 8.79
CA LYS A 231 0.53 -15.51 7.79
C LYS A 231 0.40 -14.00 7.55
N PRO A 232 0.90 -13.17 8.48
CA PRO A 232 0.75 -11.72 8.43
C PRO A 232 1.44 -11.12 7.20
N ASN A 233 0.98 -9.93 6.78
CA ASN A 233 1.59 -9.22 5.68
C ASN A 233 3.04 -8.87 5.98
N VAL A 234 3.91 -9.09 4.99
CA VAL A 234 5.36 -8.86 5.04
C VAL A 234 5.73 -7.66 4.17
N TYR A 235 6.60 -6.84 4.71
CA TYR A 235 7.14 -5.62 4.09
C TYR A 235 8.66 -5.69 4.05
N ILE A 236 9.27 -5.22 2.96
CA ILE A 236 10.71 -5.02 2.89
C ILE A 236 11.04 -3.75 3.68
N LYS A 237 11.89 -3.83 4.69
CA LYS A 237 12.42 -2.67 5.42
C LYS A 237 13.17 -1.75 4.45
N ILE A 238 12.96 -0.44 4.55
CA ILE A 238 13.67 0.52 3.68
C ILE A 238 15.05 0.86 4.26
N SER A 239 15.18 0.92 5.58
CA SER A 239 16.41 1.37 6.24
C SER A 239 17.68 0.65 5.78
N PRO A 240 17.74 -0.69 5.59
CA PRO A 240 18.95 -1.37 5.10
C PRO A 240 19.33 -1.00 3.65
N TYR A 241 18.37 -0.45 2.89
CA TYR A 241 18.58 -0.12 1.47
C TYR A 241 18.88 1.36 1.22
N ILE A 242 18.90 2.20 2.24
CA ILE A 242 19.23 3.64 2.10
C ILE A 242 20.57 3.87 1.39
N PRO A 243 21.67 3.13 1.71
CA PRO A 243 22.94 3.29 0.99
C PRO A 243 22.80 2.95 -0.49
N TRP A 244 22.08 1.89 -0.85
CA TRP A 244 21.83 1.49 -2.23
C TRP A 244 20.97 2.53 -2.96
N ILE A 245 19.86 2.99 -2.35
CA ILE A 245 19.00 4.04 -2.90
C ILE A 245 19.82 5.29 -3.22
N LYS A 246 20.57 5.82 -2.25
CA LYS A 246 21.39 7.03 -2.41
C LYS A 246 22.44 6.88 -3.51
N ARG A 247 23.11 5.73 -3.60
CA ARG A 247 24.12 5.46 -4.64
C ARG A 247 23.47 5.40 -6.02
N THR A 248 22.33 4.73 -6.14
CA THR A 248 21.60 4.58 -7.40
C THR A 248 21.16 5.95 -7.94
N PHE A 249 20.65 6.82 -7.08
CA PHE A 249 20.27 8.19 -7.49
C PHE A 249 21.43 9.03 -8.02
N ARG A 250 22.64 8.86 -7.47
CA ARG A 250 23.81 9.60 -7.96
C ARG A 250 24.26 9.14 -9.34
N ASN A 251 24.07 7.86 -9.65
CA ASN A 251 24.58 7.22 -10.87
C ASN A 251 23.61 7.28 -12.06
N VAL A 252 22.34 7.62 -11.82
CA VAL A 252 21.28 7.61 -12.85
C VAL A 252 20.84 9.07 -13.18
N LYS A 253 21.82 10.00 -13.20
CA LYS A 253 21.60 11.36 -13.69
C LYS A 253 21.41 11.43 -15.19
#